data_9b440d7b56e9dadc1be67a86d4b93bc8
#
_entry.id   9b440d7b56e9dadc1be67a86d4b93bc8
#
_cell.length_a   1.000
_cell.length_b   1.000
_cell.length_c   1.000
_cell.angle_alpha   90.00
_cell.angle_beta   90.00
_cell.angle_gamma   90.00
#
_symmetry.space_group_name_H-M   'P 1'
#
loop_
_entity.id
_entity.type
_entity.pdbx_description
1 polymer ?
#
loop_
_entity_poly.entity_id
_entity_poly.type
_entity_poly.pdbx_seq_one_letter_code
_entity_poly.pdbx_strand_id
1 'polypeptide(L)'
;RQEEDVLETWFSSGLWPFSTLGWPEKTPDFEYFYPTSVMETGADILFFWVARMMMFGLEFTGQVPFHTVYLHGLILDKDGQKMSKTKGNVVDPIEVMDSFGTDALRFTLLVGSTPGHDTNLDIKKVEANRNFANKVWNAGRFVLSTLQNAPTAARNEPEWTLADSWIWARMQALVREVDRLFGVHQYGEAGRQIYDFFWSEFCDWYLEISKIALYRGDATAKAQTRAMLVNVLDESLRLLHPFIPFVTEETWGYLREAISASDWPA
;
A
#
# COMPACT_ATOMS: atom_id res chain seq x y z
N ARG A 1 -5.08 12.55 50.48
CA ARG A 1 -4.36 13.76 50.06
C ARG A 1 -3.85 13.53 48.66
N GLN A 2 -4.05 14.48 47.75
CA GLN A 2 -3.52 14.40 46.40
C GLN A 2 -1.99 14.47 46.47
N GLU A 3 -1.29 13.65 45.65
CA GLU A 3 0.16 13.71 45.49
C GLU A 3 0.55 15.05 44.83
N GLU A 4 1.65 15.63 45.28
CA GLU A 4 2.13 16.93 44.80
C GLU A 4 3.01 16.80 43.57
N ASP A 5 3.66 15.63 43.42
CA ASP A 5 4.48 15.33 42.24
C ASP A 5 3.62 14.94 41.02
N VAL A 6 4.14 15.21 39.84
CA VAL A 6 3.53 14.78 38.58
C VAL A 6 4.08 13.41 38.17
N LEU A 7 3.23 12.59 37.55
CA LEU A 7 3.66 11.33 37.00
C LEU A 7 4.56 11.56 35.78
N GLU A 8 5.48 10.66 35.58
CA GLU A 8 6.39 10.65 34.45
C GLU A 8 5.61 10.42 33.15
N THR A 9 6.05 11.06 32.04
CA THR A 9 5.34 11.04 30.74
C THR A 9 5.06 9.63 30.21
N TRP A 10 5.97 8.68 30.44
CA TRP A 10 5.79 7.29 30.04
C TRP A 10 4.63 6.59 30.74
N PHE A 11 4.19 7.09 31.90
CA PHE A 11 2.99 6.57 32.57
C PHE A 11 1.75 6.82 31.71
N SER A 12 1.54 8.06 31.27
CA SER A 12 0.42 8.41 30.37
C SER A 12 0.52 7.68 29.05
N SER A 13 1.72 7.61 28.47
CA SER A 13 1.98 6.89 27.21
C SER A 13 1.68 5.39 27.33
N GLY A 14 1.94 4.79 28.50
CA GLY A 14 1.64 3.38 28.76
C GLY A 14 0.15 3.05 28.87
N LEU A 15 -0.69 4.06 29.19
CA LEU A 15 -2.14 3.92 29.25
C LEU A 15 -2.82 4.02 27.87
N TRP A 16 -2.11 4.48 26.86
CA TRP A 16 -2.66 4.87 25.56
C TRP A 16 -3.58 3.82 24.92
N PRO A 17 -3.28 2.50 24.87
CA PRO A 17 -4.11 1.52 24.17
C PRO A 17 -5.54 1.43 24.66
N PHE A 18 -5.83 1.81 25.89
CA PHE A 18 -7.16 1.70 26.51
C PHE A 18 -7.71 3.03 27.01
N SER A 19 -6.87 3.98 27.43
CA SER A 19 -7.35 5.29 27.90
C SER A 19 -8.00 6.11 26.77
N THR A 20 -7.50 6.02 25.55
CA THR A 20 -8.07 6.70 24.37
C THR A 20 -9.42 6.13 23.95
N LEU A 21 -9.73 4.92 24.38
CA LEU A 21 -11.01 4.24 24.11
C LEU A 21 -12.05 4.46 25.23
N GLY A 22 -11.73 5.30 26.22
CA GLY A 22 -12.65 5.71 27.28
C GLY A 22 -12.50 4.95 28.59
N TRP A 23 -11.49 4.05 28.72
CA TRP A 23 -11.20 3.41 30.01
C TRP A 23 -10.99 4.50 31.12
N PRO A 24 -11.49 4.32 32.35
CA PRO A 24 -11.97 3.08 32.97
C PRO A 24 -13.43 2.71 32.70
N GLU A 25 -14.15 3.49 31.90
CA GLU A 25 -15.52 3.18 31.51
C GLU A 25 -15.57 2.10 30.43
N LYS A 26 -16.62 1.26 30.47
CA LYS A 26 -16.90 0.27 29.43
C LYS A 26 -17.65 0.94 28.28
N THR A 27 -16.91 1.62 27.41
CA THR A 27 -17.47 2.23 26.22
C THR A 27 -17.61 1.22 25.08
N PRO A 28 -18.51 1.44 24.11
CA PRO A 28 -18.58 0.59 22.91
C PRO A 28 -17.25 0.50 22.15
N ASP A 29 -16.49 1.59 22.09
CA ASP A 29 -15.18 1.63 21.44
C ASP A 29 -14.17 0.76 22.18
N PHE A 30 -14.16 0.81 23.53
CA PHE A 30 -13.27 -0.03 24.31
C PHE A 30 -13.62 -1.51 24.17
N GLU A 31 -14.91 -1.87 24.14
CA GLU A 31 -15.34 -3.26 23.96
C GLU A 31 -15.01 -3.81 22.57
N TYR A 32 -15.01 -2.96 21.54
CA TYR A 32 -14.77 -3.36 20.16
C TYR A 32 -13.28 -3.33 19.76
N PHE A 33 -12.54 -2.30 20.13
CA PHE A 33 -11.17 -2.08 19.66
C PHE A 33 -10.07 -2.58 20.61
N TYR A 34 -10.41 -2.95 21.84
CA TYR A 34 -9.43 -3.47 22.80
C TYR A 34 -9.66 -4.97 23.06
N PRO A 35 -8.64 -5.83 22.99
CA PRO A 35 -7.25 -5.59 22.58
C PRO A 35 -7.09 -5.24 21.08
N THR A 36 -6.08 -4.40 20.77
CA THR A 36 -5.74 -4.03 19.41
C THR A 36 -5.09 -5.20 18.66
N SER A 37 -5.23 -5.25 17.33
CA SER A 37 -4.63 -6.31 16.52
C SER A 37 -3.11 -6.17 16.40
N VAL A 38 -2.63 -4.96 16.04
CA VAL A 38 -1.21 -4.69 15.79
C VAL A 38 -0.80 -3.37 16.44
N MET A 39 0.33 -3.38 17.15
CA MET A 39 1.04 -2.20 17.62
C MET A 39 2.30 -2.01 16.78
N GLU A 40 2.41 -0.86 16.11
CA GLU A 40 3.55 -0.54 15.27
C GLU A 40 4.41 0.52 15.96
N THR A 41 5.75 0.30 16.02
CA THR A 41 6.70 1.22 16.64
C THR A 41 8.15 0.91 16.25
N GLY A 42 9.07 1.84 16.57
CA GLY A 42 10.51 1.60 16.47
C GLY A 42 11.04 0.68 17.59
N ALA A 43 12.07 -0.08 17.28
CA ALA A 43 12.69 -1.01 18.22
C ALA A 43 13.34 -0.31 19.41
N ASP A 44 13.74 0.95 19.28
CA ASP A 44 14.42 1.74 20.32
C ASP A 44 13.53 2.09 21.52
N ILE A 45 12.21 2.08 21.34
CA ILE A 45 11.24 2.31 22.43
C ILE A 45 10.44 1.07 22.83
N LEU A 46 10.83 -0.11 22.35
CA LEU A 46 10.17 -1.37 22.70
C LEU A 46 10.08 -1.56 24.21
N PHE A 47 11.17 -1.34 24.93
CA PHE A 47 11.20 -1.52 26.37
C PHE A 47 10.50 -0.39 27.14
N PHE A 48 10.73 0.86 26.72
CA PHE A 48 10.18 2.01 27.43
C PHE A 48 8.69 2.23 27.20
N TRP A 49 8.19 1.89 26.04
CA TRP A 49 6.78 2.13 25.68
C TRP A 49 5.97 0.84 25.59
N VAL A 50 6.38 -0.11 24.76
CA VAL A 50 5.59 -1.33 24.51
C VAL A 50 5.49 -2.18 25.78
N ALA A 51 6.59 -2.42 26.47
CA ALA A 51 6.58 -3.20 27.70
C ALA A 51 5.70 -2.55 28.80
N ARG A 52 5.73 -1.21 28.91
CA ARG A 52 4.84 -0.48 29.84
C ARG A 52 3.38 -0.61 29.47
N MET A 53 3.02 -0.49 28.19
CA MET A 53 1.65 -0.72 27.73
C MET A 53 1.17 -2.14 28.06
N MET A 54 2.04 -3.15 27.89
CA MET A 54 1.72 -4.54 28.25
C MET A 54 1.50 -4.70 29.77
N MET A 55 2.38 -4.12 30.57
CA MET A 55 2.26 -4.17 32.04
C MET A 55 0.97 -3.49 32.51
N PHE A 56 0.68 -2.29 32.00
CA PHE A 56 -0.51 -1.54 32.39
C PHE A 56 -1.80 -2.18 31.84
N GLY A 57 -1.76 -2.72 30.63
CA GLY A 57 -2.89 -3.49 30.08
C GLY A 57 -3.25 -4.67 30.98
N LEU A 58 -2.26 -5.46 31.35
CA LEU A 58 -2.46 -6.60 32.27
C LEU A 58 -2.94 -6.17 33.65
N GLU A 59 -2.35 -5.13 34.26
CA GLU A 59 -2.70 -4.66 35.60
C GLU A 59 -4.09 -4.04 35.62
N PHE A 60 -4.43 -3.17 34.68
CA PHE A 60 -5.65 -2.37 34.75
C PHE A 60 -6.86 -3.00 34.07
N THR A 61 -6.63 -3.83 33.03
CA THR A 61 -7.72 -4.44 32.24
C THR A 61 -7.77 -5.96 32.33
N GLY A 62 -6.72 -6.60 32.84
CA GLY A 62 -6.57 -8.06 32.90
C GLY A 62 -6.22 -8.70 31.55
N GLN A 63 -5.94 -7.92 30.52
CA GLN A 63 -5.68 -8.41 29.17
C GLN A 63 -4.44 -7.75 28.56
N VAL A 64 -3.75 -8.48 27.66
CA VAL A 64 -2.69 -7.86 26.85
C VAL A 64 -3.29 -6.83 25.91
N PRO A 65 -2.64 -5.66 25.69
CA PRO A 65 -3.23 -4.59 24.93
C PRO A 65 -3.23 -4.81 23.40
N PHE A 66 -2.42 -5.72 22.89
CA PHE A 66 -2.29 -6.03 21.46
C PHE A 66 -1.72 -7.44 21.25
N HIS A 67 -2.02 -8.03 20.09
CA HIS A 67 -1.60 -9.40 19.76
C HIS A 67 -0.26 -9.44 19.03
N THR A 68 0.05 -8.43 18.26
CA THR A 68 1.28 -8.33 17.45
C THR A 68 1.97 -7.01 17.71
N VAL A 69 3.30 -7.04 17.83
CA VAL A 69 4.15 -5.84 17.82
C VAL A 69 4.96 -5.86 16.53
N TYR A 70 4.67 -4.89 15.65
CA TYR A 70 5.41 -4.69 14.41
C TYR A 70 6.51 -3.64 14.66
N LEU A 71 7.76 -4.05 14.49
CA LEU A 71 8.91 -3.16 14.65
C LEU A 71 9.41 -2.70 13.29
N HIS A 72 9.24 -1.40 13.00
CA HIS A 72 9.84 -0.78 11.82
C HIS A 72 11.31 -0.43 12.08
N GLY A 73 12.12 -0.37 11.00
CA GLY A 73 13.47 0.18 11.04
C GLY A 73 13.48 1.71 11.08
N LEU A 74 14.61 2.29 11.43
CA LEU A 74 14.82 3.73 11.33
C LEU A 74 15.09 4.12 9.88
N ILE A 75 14.66 5.34 9.53
CA ILE A 75 15.05 5.96 8.28
C ILE A 75 16.36 6.71 8.51
N LEU A 76 17.41 6.26 7.83
CA LEU A 76 18.75 6.82 7.87
C LEU A 76 18.97 7.76 6.67
N ASP A 77 19.97 8.60 6.74
CA ASP A 77 20.40 9.39 5.58
C ASP A 77 21.04 8.50 4.50
N LYS A 78 21.40 9.09 3.37
CA LYS A 78 22.02 8.36 2.24
C LYS A 78 23.32 7.63 2.61
N ASP A 79 23.99 8.08 3.66
CA ASP A 79 25.28 7.55 4.14
C ASP A 79 25.10 6.56 5.32
N GLY A 80 23.85 6.19 5.65
CA GLY A 80 23.52 5.25 6.70
C GLY A 80 23.62 5.82 8.12
N GLN A 81 23.55 7.15 8.27
CA GLN A 81 23.61 7.80 9.56
C GLN A 81 22.20 8.19 10.05
N LYS A 82 21.98 8.06 11.37
CA LYS A 82 20.74 8.54 11.99
C LYS A 82 20.59 10.04 11.74
N MET A 83 19.43 10.43 11.19
CA MET A 83 19.10 11.83 10.95
C MET A 83 18.92 12.58 12.25
N SER A 84 19.50 13.77 12.35
CA SER A 84 19.28 14.68 13.48
C SER A 84 19.41 16.14 13.05
N LYS A 85 18.61 17.01 13.68
CA LYS A 85 18.68 18.46 13.42
C LYS A 85 20.05 19.04 13.70
N THR A 86 20.75 18.52 14.72
CA THR A 86 22.10 18.96 15.09
C THR A 86 23.17 18.59 14.06
N LYS A 87 22.98 17.51 13.31
CA LYS A 87 23.87 17.10 12.23
C LYS A 87 23.55 17.77 10.88
N GLY A 88 22.38 18.37 10.74
CA GLY A 88 21.94 18.99 9.51
C GLY A 88 21.68 18.01 8.35
N ASN A 89 21.49 16.72 8.66
CA ASN A 89 21.25 15.65 7.69
C ASN A 89 19.78 15.20 7.64
N VAL A 90 18.88 16.00 8.22
CA VAL A 90 17.43 15.70 8.19
C VAL A 90 16.90 16.03 6.80
N VAL A 91 16.20 15.07 6.22
CA VAL A 91 15.41 15.26 5.00
C VAL A 91 13.99 15.66 5.43
N ASP A 92 13.53 16.84 5.02
CA ASP A 92 12.16 17.27 5.28
C ASP A 92 11.21 16.52 4.34
N PRO A 93 10.27 15.72 4.87
CA PRO A 93 9.33 14.98 4.04
C PRO A 93 8.40 15.90 3.23
N ILE A 94 8.10 17.12 3.72
CA ILE A 94 7.26 18.08 3.00
C ILE A 94 7.96 18.56 1.72
N GLU A 95 9.24 18.94 1.82
CA GLU A 95 10.03 19.37 0.65
C GLU A 95 10.16 18.25 -0.39
N VAL A 96 10.30 17.00 0.07
CA VAL A 96 10.34 15.82 -0.81
C VAL A 96 8.99 15.58 -1.49
N MET A 97 7.89 15.71 -0.74
CA MET A 97 6.54 15.56 -1.30
C MET A 97 6.23 16.64 -2.33
N ASP A 98 6.61 17.89 -2.06
CA ASP A 98 6.42 19.01 -2.99
C ASP A 98 7.22 18.82 -4.29
N SER A 99 8.42 18.24 -4.21
CA SER A 99 9.32 18.03 -5.35
C SER A 99 9.00 16.78 -6.18
N PHE A 100 8.59 15.70 -5.54
CA PHE A 100 8.47 14.37 -6.17
C PHE A 100 7.07 13.76 -6.08
N GLY A 101 6.18 14.34 -5.28
CA GLY A 101 4.85 13.81 -5.01
C GLY A 101 4.82 12.86 -3.81
N THR A 102 3.68 12.87 -3.11
CA THR A 102 3.46 12.08 -1.89
C THR A 102 3.58 10.57 -2.14
N ASP A 103 3.03 10.08 -3.26
CA ASP A 103 3.08 8.67 -3.63
C ASP A 103 4.52 8.17 -3.82
N ALA A 104 5.39 8.99 -4.41
CA ALA A 104 6.80 8.63 -4.60
C ALA A 104 7.53 8.42 -3.26
N LEU A 105 7.30 9.33 -2.30
CA LEU A 105 7.87 9.20 -0.96
C LEU A 105 7.30 7.97 -0.23
N ARG A 106 5.98 7.80 -0.22
CA ARG A 106 5.31 6.65 0.42
C ARG A 106 5.85 5.33 -0.11
N PHE A 107 5.92 5.19 -1.43
CA PHE A 107 6.42 3.97 -2.06
C PHE A 107 7.89 3.72 -1.71
N THR A 108 8.72 4.76 -1.67
CA THR A 108 10.14 4.66 -1.29
C THR A 108 10.33 4.17 0.14
N LEU A 109 9.49 4.64 1.07
CA LEU A 109 9.58 4.26 2.47
C LEU A 109 9.09 2.84 2.74
N LEU A 110 8.09 2.37 1.98
CA LEU A 110 7.46 1.07 2.18
C LEU A 110 8.15 -0.05 1.40
N VAL A 111 8.48 0.20 0.11
CA VAL A 111 9.04 -0.83 -0.76
C VAL A 111 10.52 -1.01 -0.50
N GLY A 112 10.92 -2.25 -0.24
CA GLY A 112 12.28 -2.59 0.15
C GLY A 112 12.56 -2.44 1.64
N SER A 113 11.55 -2.05 2.44
CA SER A 113 11.64 -2.14 3.90
C SER A 113 11.54 -3.60 4.34
N THR A 114 12.34 -3.95 5.34
CA THR A 114 12.26 -5.25 6.02
C THR A 114 11.98 -4.98 7.48
N PRO A 115 11.03 -5.68 8.12
CA PRO A 115 10.74 -5.50 9.54
C PRO A 115 12.02 -5.55 10.39
N GLY A 116 12.19 -4.58 11.28
CA GLY A 116 13.34 -4.48 12.18
C GLY A 116 14.67 -4.04 11.56
N HIS A 117 14.70 -3.70 10.26
CA HIS A 117 15.92 -3.24 9.59
C HIS A 117 15.83 -1.78 9.17
N ASP A 118 16.89 -1.05 9.43
CA ASP A 118 17.02 0.35 9.03
C ASP A 118 17.12 0.50 7.51
N THR A 119 16.60 1.61 6.99
CA THR A 119 16.58 1.89 5.55
C THR A 119 17.18 3.25 5.24
N ASN A 120 18.09 3.32 4.28
CA ASN A 120 18.65 4.57 3.81
C ASN A 120 17.70 5.28 2.85
N LEU A 121 17.37 6.53 3.16
CA LEU A 121 16.61 7.39 2.27
C LEU A 121 17.54 8.06 1.25
N ASP A 122 17.44 7.62 0.01
CA ASP A 122 18.13 8.22 -1.13
C ASP A 122 17.10 8.91 -2.04
N ILE A 123 17.30 10.19 -2.31
CA ILE A 123 16.43 11.00 -3.19
C ILE A 123 16.34 10.41 -4.61
N LYS A 124 17.40 9.74 -5.09
CA LYS A 124 17.35 9.04 -6.38
C LYS A 124 16.32 7.90 -6.41
N LYS A 125 16.12 7.21 -5.26
CA LYS A 125 15.06 6.20 -5.14
C LYS A 125 13.69 6.84 -5.17
N VAL A 126 13.53 8.01 -4.52
CA VAL A 126 12.26 8.76 -4.56
C VAL A 126 11.93 9.18 -6.00
N GLU A 127 12.93 9.68 -6.74
CA GLU A 127 12.76 10.03 -8.15
C GLU A 127 12.38 8.82 -9.02
N ALA A 128 13.02 7.68 -8.82
CA ALA A 128 12.66 6.43 -9.51
C ALA A 128 11.22 6.02 -9.22
N ASN A 129 10.77 6.15 -7.99
CA ASN A 129 9.41 5.81 -7.58
C ASN A 129 8.37 6.84 -8.06
N ARG A 130 8.75 8.13 -8.23
CA ARG A 130 7.93 9.09 -8.97
C ARG A 130 7.70 8.64 -10.42
N ASN A 131 8.76 8.13 -11.08
CA ASN A 131 8.64 7.61 -12.43
C ASN A 131 7.75 6.37 -12.49
N PHE A 132 7.74 5.55 -11.43
CA PHE A 132 6.79 4.44 -11.32
C PHE A 132 5.33 4.93 -11.20
N ALA A 133 5.05 5.91 -10.35
CA ALA A 133 3.71 6.51 -10.25
C ALA A 133 3.26 7.09 -11.60
N ASN A 134 4.16 7.75 -12.34
CA ASN A 134 3.90 8.22 -13.70
C ASN A 134 3.65 7.05 -14.69
N LYS A 135 4.33 5.91 -14.52
CA LYS A 135 4.09 4.71 -15.35
C LYS A 135 2.69 4.16 -15.10
N VAL A 136 2.23 4.12 -13.83
CA VAL A 136 0.87 3.70 -13.46
C VAL A 136 -0.17 4.62 -14.12
N TRP A 137 0.00 5.93 -14.00
CA TRP A 137 -0.86 6.91 -14.64
C TRP A 137 -0.93 6.74 -16.16
N ASN A 138 0.22 6.60 -16.83
CA ASN A 138 0.27 6.46 -18.27
C ASN A 138 -0.33 5.13 -18.77
N ALA A 139 -0.16 4.03 -18.04
CA ALA A 139 -0.82 2.77 -18.31
C ALA A 139 -2.35 2.91 -18.18
N GLY A 140 -2.83 3.57 -17.12
CA GLY A 140 -4.24 3.90 -16.96
C GLY A 140 -4.78 4.72 -18.13
N ARG A 141 -4.09 5.78 -18.53
CA ARG A 141 -4.46 6.59 -19.71
C ARG A 141 -4.53 5.78 -21.00
N PHE A 142 -3.59 4.86 -21.19
CA PHE A 142 -3.62 3.97 -22.36
C PHE A 142 -4.87 3.10 -22.34
N VAL A 143 -5.17 2.41 -21.24
CA VAL A 143 -6.36 1.56 -21.13
C VAL A 143 -7.62 2.39 -21.35
N LEU A 144 -7.76 3.54 -20.69
CA LEU A 144 -8.89 4.46 -20.88
C LEU A 144 -9.07 4.88 -22.34
N SER A 145 -7.97 5.17 -23.05
CA SER A 145 -8.04 5.52 -24.48
C SER A 145 -8.61 4.40 -25.35
N THR A 146 -8.44 3.14 -24.95
CA THR A 146 -9.00 1.99 -25.67
C THR A 146 -10.50 1.83 -25.49
N LEU A 147 -11.06 2.41 -24.40
CA LEU A 147 -12.48 2.35 -24.09
C LEU A 147 -13.29 3.45 -24.80
N GLN A 148 -12.63 4.52 -25.24
CA GLN A 148 -13.30 5.61 -25.95
C GLN A 148 -13.96 5.10 -27.24
N ASN A 149 -15.27 5.37 -27.41
CA ASN A 149 -16.06 4.92 -28.56
C ASN A 149 -16.09 3.39 -28.77
N ALA A 150 -15.80 2.61 -27.74
CA ALA A 150 -15.93 1.17 -27.81
C ALA A 150 -17.41 0.77 -27.82
N PRO A 151 -17.86 -0.11 -28.71
CA PRO A 151 -19.20 -0.67 -28.58
C PRO A 151 -19.27 -1.48 -27.28
N THR A 152 -20.42 -1.40 -26.59
CA THR A 152 -20.71 -2.23 -25.41
C THR A 152 -20.46 -3.69 -25.80
N ALA A 153 -19.58 -4.38 -25.10
CA ALA A 153 -19.20 -5.74 -25.43
C ALA A 153 -20.43 -6.66 -25.28
N ALA A 154 -20.73 -7.47 -26.31
CA ALA A 154 -21.64 -8.57 -26.15
C ALA A 154 -21.05 -9.54 -25.11
N ARG A 155 -21.83 -9.94 -24.11
CA ARG A 155 -21.47 -10.89 -23.05
C ARG A 155 -21.39 -12.31 -23.60
N ASN A 156 -20.44 -12.57 -24.50
CA ASN A 156 -20.10 -13.94 -24.89
C ASN A 156 -18.97 -14.43 -23.95
N GLU A 157 -18.96 -15.71 -23.64
CA GLU A 157 -17.85 -16.30 -22.87
C GLU A 157 -16.52 -15.93 -23.57
N PRO A 158 -15.55 -15.37 -22.86
CA PRO A 158 -14.33 -14.88 -23.48
C PRO A 158 -13.48 -16.06 -23.98
N GLU A 159 -13.18 -16.10 -25.26
CA GLU A 159 -12.11 -16.97 -25.78
C GLU A 159 -10.76 -16.28 -25.51
N TRP A 160 -10.18 -16.57 -24.37
CA TRP A 160 -8.89 -16.00 -23.98
C TRP A 160 -7.77 -16.48 -24.88
N THR A 161 -6.96 -15.56 -25.34
CA THR A 161 -5.70 -15.88 -25.98
C THR A 161 -4.70 -16.46 -24.98
N LEU A 162 -3.61 -17.03 -25.49
CA LEU A 162 -2.51 -17.47 -24.61
C LEU A 162 -1.96 -16.31 -23.76
N ALA A 163 -1.88 -15.10 -24.33
CA ALA A 163 -1.41 -13.92 -23.61
C ALA A 163 -2.39 -13.49 -22.51
N ASP A 164 -3.71 -13.55 -22.75
CA ASP A 164 -4.74 -13.24 -21.76
C ASP A 164 -4.67 -14.25 -20.61
N SER A 165 -4.60 -15.53 -20.92
CA SER A 165 -4.50 -16.60 -19.94
C SER A 165 -3.22 -16.48 -19.10
N TRP A 166 -2.10 -16.10 -19.73
CA TRP A 166 -0.84 -15.88 -19.05
C TRP A 166 -0.93 -14.71 -18.05
N ILE A 167 -1.33 -13.52 -18.52
CA ILE A 167 -1.34 -12.34 -17.65
C ILE A 167 -2.32 -12.50 -16.49
N TRP A 168 -3.49 -13.12 -16.75
CA TRP A 168 -4.47 -13.38 -15.71
C TRP A 168 -3.97 -14.38 -14.67
N ALA A 169 -3.34 -15.47 -15.11
CA ALA A 169 -2.73 -16.43 -14.19
C ALA A 169 -1.63 -15.80 -13.33
N ARG A 170 -0.83 -14.89 -13.90
CA ARG A 170 0.19 -14.13 -13.18
C ARG A 170 -0.42 -13.17 -12.16
N MET A 171 -1.49 -12.45 -12.53
CA MET A 171 -2.24 -11.59 -11.63
C MET A 171 -2.81 -12.39 -10.45
N GLN A 172 -3.48 -13.51 -10.72
CA GLN A 172 -4.05 -14.33 -9.65
C GLN A 172 -2.98 -14.95 -8.73
N ALA A 173 -1.80 -15.25 -9.24
CA ALA A 173 -0.68 -15.69 -8.43
C ALA A 173 -0.15 -14.55 -7.54
N LEU A 174 -0.05 -13.32 -8.09
CA LEU A 174 0.35 -12.14 -7.36
C LEU A 174 -0.63 -11.80 -6.24
N VAL A 175 -1.94 -11.82 -6.50
CA VAL A 175 -2.98 -11.55 -5.46
C VAL A 175 -2.80 -12.47 -4.28
N ARG A 176 -2.69 -13.79 -4.51
CA ARG A 176 -2.48 -14.77 -3.43
C ARG A 176 -1.19 -14.54 -2.65
N GLU A 177 -0.11 -14.18 -3.34
CA GLU A 177 1.18 -13.94 -2.68
C GLU A 177 1.18 -12.65 -1.89
N VAL A 178 0.56 -11.57 -2.42
CA VAL A 178 0.39 -10.30 -1.69
C VAL A 178 -0.44 -10.52 -0.43
N ASP A 179 -1.55 -11.24 -0.51
CA ASP A 179 -2.39 -11.56 0.65
C ASP A 179 -1.57 -12.33 1.72
N ARG A 180 -0.81 -13.34 1.31
CA ARG A 180 0.09 -14.09 2.20
C ARG A 180 1.14 -13.17 2.86
N LEU A 181 1.76 -12.27 2.08
CA LEU A 181 2.80 -11.36 2.57
C LEU A 181 2.23 -10.33 3.55
N PHE A 182 1.03 -9.82 3.29
CA PHE A 182 0.32 -8.94 4.23
C PHE A 182 -0.01 -9.66 5.53
N GLY A 183 -0.47 -10.91 5.45
CA GLY A 183 -0.75 -11.74 6.63
C GLY A 183 0.45 -11.99 7.54
N VAL A 184 1.68 -11.88 7.00
CA VAL A 184 2.93 -12.01 7.77
C VAL A 184 3.70 -10.68 7.86
N HIS A 185 3.07 -9.56 7.59
CA HIS A 185 3.61 -8.19 7.72
C HIS A 185 4.86 -7.91 6.86
N GLN A 186 4.99 -8.58 5.72
CA GLN A 186 6.09 -8.37 4.75
C GLN A 186 5.69 -7.35 3.68
N TYR A 187 5.33 -6.14 4.10
CA TYR A 187 4.77 -5.10 3.23
C TYR A 187 5.74 -4.63 2.14
N GLY A 188 7.03 -4.52 2.47
CA GLY A 188 8.05 -4.11 1.51
C GLY A 188 8.21 -5.10 0.36
N GLU A 189 8.19 -6.39 0.67
CA GLU A 189 8.26 -7.45 -0.35
C GLU A 189 6.98 -7.51 -1.18
N ALA A 190 5.80 -7.34 -0.57
CA ALA A 190 4.55 -7.25 -1.29
C ALA A 190 4.58 -6.10 -2.32
N GLY A 191 4.98 -4.90 -1.90
CA GLY A 191 5.11 -3.75 -2.79
C GLY A 191 6.11 -3.98 -3.93
N ARG A 192 7.24 -4.66 -3.66
CA ARG A 192 8.23 -5.01 -4.68
C ARG A 192 7.65 -5.96 -5.73
N GLN A 193 6.92 -6.99 -5.32
CA GLN A 193 6.31 -7.94 -6.26
C GLN A 193 5.21 -7.30 -7.11
N ILE A 194 4.40 -6.40 -6.53
CA ILE A 194 3.42 -5.63 -7.29
C ILE A 194 4.11 -4.73 -8.32
N TYR A 195 5.21 -4.06 -7.93
CA TYR A 195 6.02 -3.24 -8.84
C TYR A 195 6.55 -4.06 -10.01
N ASP A 196 7.19 -5.22 -9.74
CA ASP A 196 7.80 -6.08 -10.76
C ASP A 196 6.75 -6.59 -11.75
N PHE A 197 5.58 -7.03 -11.25
CA PHE A 197 4.47 -7.45 -12.10
C PHE A 197 3.96 -6.29 -12.96
N PHE A 198 3.64 -5.15 -12.33
CA PHE A 198 3.04 -4.03 -13.04
C PHE A 198 3.97 -3.46 -14.12
N TRP A 199 5.24 -3.28 -13.76
CA TRP A 199 6.21 -2.73 -14.70
C TRP A 199 6.56 -3.71 -15.80
N SER A 200 7.07 -4.88 -15.41
CA SER A 200 7.70 -5.80 -16.37
C SER A 200 6.71 -6.71 -17.09
N GLU A 201 5.68 -7.23 -16.40
CA GLU A 201 4.75 -8.16 -17.03
C GLU A 201 3.56 -7.44 -17.67
N PHE A 202 2.89 -6.54 -16.94
CA PHE A 202 1.75 -5.83 -17.48
C PHE A 202 2.16 -4.76 -18.50
N CYS A 203 3.02 -3.80 -18.11
CA CYS A 203 3.36 -2.68 -19.00
C CYS A 203 4.28 -3.07 -20.16
N ASP A 204 5.38 -3.78 -19.87
CA ASP A 204 6.40 -4.02 -20.91
C ASP A 204 6.00 -5.16 -21.85
N TRP A 205 5.17 -6.13 -21.42
CA TRP A 205 4.74 -7.24 -22.24
C TRP A 205 3.27 -7.17 -22.61
N TYR A 206 2.36 -7.22 -21.63
CA TYR A 206 0.96 -7.41 -21.97
C TYR A 206 0.34 -6.21 -22.68
N LEU A 207 0.64 -4.98 -22.26
CA LEU A 207 0.17 -3.78 -22.98
C LEU A 207 0.68 -3.77 -24.43
N GLU A 208 1.91 -4.16 -24.69
CA GLU A 208 2.45 -4.20 -26.05
C GLU A 208 1.79 -5.30 -26.89
N ILE A 209 1.60 -6.49 -26.33
CA ILE A 209 0.90 -7.59 -27.02
C ILE A 209 -0.55 -7.21 -27.32
N SER A 210 -1.25 -6.56 -26.38
CA SER A 210 -2.64 -6.14 -26.54
C SER A 210 -2.86 -5.21 -27.73
N LYS A 211 -1.87 -4.40 -28.08
CA LYS A 211 -1.95 -3.49 -29.25
C LYS A 211 -2.18 -4.26 -30.56
N ILE A 212 -1.69 -5.48 -30.69
CA ILE A 212 -1.90 -6.30 -31.87
C ILE A 212 -3.40 -6.59 -32.07
N ALA A 213 -4.08 -7.05 -31.02
CA ALA A 213 -5.52 -7.30 -31.06
C ALA A 213 -6.32 -6.00 -31.22
N LEU A 214 -5.96 -4.94 -30.49
CA LEU A 214 -6.64 -3.65 -30.53
C LEU A 214 -6.60 -2.98 -31.90
N TYR A 215 -5.48 -3.10 -32.65
CA TYR A 215 -5.34 -2.45 -33.94
C TYR A 215 -5.71 -3.35 -35.12
N ARG A 216 -5.47 -4.67 -35.02
CA ARG A 216 -5.62 -5.61 -36.15
C ARG A 216 -6.70 -6.68 -35.95
N GLY A 217 -7.20 -6.84 -34.68
CA GLY A 217 -8.23 -7.83 -34.38
C GLY A 217 -9.62 -7.43 -34.88
N ASP A 218 -10.51 -8.39 -34.98
CA ASP A 218 -11.93 -8.17 -35.20
C ASP A 218 -12.62 -7.53 -33.98
N ALA A 219 -13.92 -7.31 -34.04
CA ALA A 219 -14.69 -6.67 -33.00
C ALA A 219 -14.67 -7.48 -31.68
N THR A 220 -14.71 -8.80 -31.77
CA THR A 220 -14.69 -9.73 -30.62
C THR A 220 -13.34 -9.70 -29.95
N ALA A 221 -12.25 -9.86 -30.70
CA ALA A 221 -10.89 -9.80 -30.13
C ALA A 221 -10.59 -8.45 -29.44
N LYS A 222 -11.03 -7.34 -30.05
CA LYS A 222 -10.91 -6.00 -29.45
C LYS A 222 -11.67 -5.89 -28.15
N ALA A 223 -12.90 -6.40 -28.08
CA ALA A 223 -13.73 -6.34 -26.87
C ALA A 223 -13.13 -7.18 -25.73
N GLN A 224 -12.68 -8.39 -26.04
CA GLN A 224 -12.03 -9.29 -25.06
C GLN A 224 -10.73 -8.69 -24.52
N THR A 225 -9.87 -8.16 -25.39
CA THR A 225 -8.63 -7.51 -24.98
C THR A 225 -8.89 -6.31 -24.07
N ARG A 226 -9.89 -5.47 -24.36
CA ARG A 226 -10.29 -4.35 -23.51
C ARG A 226 -10.75 -4.83 -22.13
N ALA A 227 -11.59 -5.87 -22.08
CA ALA A 227 -12.06 -6.43 -20.82
C ALA A 227 -10.89 -6.94 -19.98
N MET A 228 -9.93 -7.65 -20.58
CA MET A 228 -8.75 -8.12 -19.87
C MET A 228 -7.86 -6.96 -19.37
N LEU A 229 -7.65 -5.93 -20.19
CA LEU A 229 -6.90 -4.73 -19.80
C LEU A 229 -7.53 -4.03 -18.61
N VAL A 230 -8.85 -3.92 -18.60
CA VAL A 230 -9.62 -3.33 -17.49
C VAL A 230 -9.44 -4.16 -16.21
N ASN A 231 -9.65 -5.48 -16.30
CA ASN A 231 -9.55 -6.37 -15.15
C ASN A 231 -8.14 -6.35 -14.53
N VAL A 232 -7.10 -6.45 -15.35
CA VAL A 232 -5.72 -6.44 -14.84
C VAL A 232 -5.34 -5.07 -14.28
N LEU A 233 -5.81 -3.97 -14.90
CA LEU A 233 -5.59 -2.63 -14.37
C LEU A 233 -6.31 -2.42 -13.05
N ASP A 234 -7.60 -2.76 -12.94
CA ASP A 234 -8.39 -2.61 -11.71
C ASP A 234 -7.75 -3.36 -10.54
N GLU A 235 -7.43 -4.64 -10.72
CA GLU A 235 -6.75 -5.44 -9.71
C GLU A 235 -5.39 -4.85 -9.32
N SER A 236 -4.62 -4.37 -10.31
CA SER A 236 -3.32 -3.73 -10.06
C SER A 236 -3.46 -2.45 -9.24
N LEU A 237 -4.46 -1.61 -9.56
CA LEU A 237 -4.72 -0.38 -8.82
C LEU A 237 -5.12 -0.67 -7.37
N ARG A 238 -5.94 -1.69 -7.14
CA ARG A 238 -6.32 -2.14 -5.79
C ARG A 238 -5.12 -2.64 -4.99
N LEU A 239 -4.26 -3.46 -5.59
CA LEU A 239 -3.04 -3.95 -4.93
C LEU A 239 -2.05 -2.82 -4.62
N LEU A 240 -1.96 -1.81 -5.49
CA LEU A 240 -1.07 -0.65 -5.32
C LEU A 240 -1.63 0.40 -4.35
N HIS A 241 -2.95 0.43 -4.13
CA HIS A 241 -3.60 1.50 -3.37
C HIS A 241 -3.06 1.69 -1.94
N PRO A 242 -2.75 0.66 -1.15
CA PRO A 242 -2.14 0.84 0.17
C PRO A 242 -0.79 1.57 0.13
N PHE A 243 -0.06 1.49 -0.99
CA PHE A 243 1.27 2.06 -1.17
C PHE A 243 1.23 3.47 -1.78
N ILE A 244 0.49 3.64 -2.87
CA ILE A 244 0.43 4.88 -3.67
C ILE A 244 -1.04 5.31 -3.91
N PRO A 245 -1.76 5.72 -2.84
CA PRO A 245 -3.20 5.92 -2.88
C PRO A 245 -3.65 7.03 -3.83
N PHE A 246 -2.85 8.08 -4.05
CA PHE A 246 -3.33 9.23 -4.80
C PHE A 246 -3.43 8.94 -6.30
N VAL A 247 -2.40 8.40 -6.91
CA VAL A 247 -2.43 8.07 -8.34
C VAL A 247 -3.37 6.91 -8.65
N THR A 248 -3.49 5.95 -7.72
CA THR A 248 -4.40 4.81 -7.92
C THR A 248 -5.86 5.22 -7.80
N GLU A 249 -6.23 6.03 -6.81
CA GLU A 249 -7.60 6.54 -6.66
C GLU A 249 -8.02 7.39 -7.84
N GLU A 250 -7.17 8.31 -8.26
CA GLU A 250 -7.46 9.17 -9.41
C GLU A 250 -7.64 8.37 -10.69
N THR A 251 -6.73 7.41 -10.96
CA THR A 251 -6.82 6.55 -12.14
C THR A 251 -8.07 5.66 -12.08
N TRP A 252 -8.38 5.12 -10.91
CA TRP A 252 -9.56 4.28 -10.69
C TRP A 252 -10.87 5.06 -10.85
N GLY A 253 -10.91 6.31 -10.42
CA GLY A 253 -12.03 7.23 -10.62
C GLY A 253 -12.37 7.37 -12.10
N TYR A 254 -11.39 7.67 -12.96
CA TYR A 254 -11.58 7.74 -14.41
C TYR A 254 -12.00 6.39 -15.02
N LEU A 255 -11.44 5.29 -14.52
CA LEU A 255 -11.81 3.96 -15.01
C LEU A 255 -13.27 3.65 -14.71
N ARG A 256 -13.72 3.98 -13.51
CA ARG A 256 -15.13 3.82 -13.07
C ARG A 256 -16.10 4.69 -13.87
N GLU A 257 -15.70 5.90 -14.24
CA GLU A 257 -16.52 6.77 -15.09
C GLU A 257 -16.62 6.26 -16.54
N ALA A 258 -15.55 5.64 -17.04
CA ALA A 258 -15.49 5.13 -18.40
C ALA A 258 -16.26 3.82 -18.61
N ILE A 259 -16.57 3.10 -17.54
CA ILE A 259 -17.23 1.78 -17.57
C ILE A 259 -18.58 1.91 -16.87
N SER A 260 -19.64 1.43 -17.53
CA SER A 260 -20.95 1.39 -16.88
C SER A 260 -20.95 0.47 -15.65
N ALA A 261 -21.76 0.77 -14.64
CA ALA A 261 -21.86 -0.03 -13.43
C ALA A 261 -22.23 -1.52 -13.68
N SER A 262 -22.93 -1.78 -14.81
CA SER A 262 -23.30 -3.14 -15.24
C SER A 262 -22.14 -3.94 -15.84
N ASP A 263 -21.10 -3.27 -16.29
CA ASP A 263 -19.94 -3.86 -16.97
C ASP A 263 -18.68 -3.86 -16.10
N TRP A 264 -18.82 -3.39 -14.84
CA TRP A 264 -17.73 -3.37 -13.87
C TRP A 264 -17.33 -4.81 -13.46
N PRO A 265 -16.05 -5.13 -13.34
CA PRO A 265 -15.59 -6.42 -12.81
C PRO A 265 -16.14 -6.67 -11.41
N ALA A 266 -16.62 -7.88 -11.16
CA ALA A 266 -17.18 -8.29 -9.87
C ALA A 266 -16.10 -8.51 -8.81
#